data_6ca8e3e89909b8c10341c489d63d08c6
#
_entry.id   6ca8e3e89909b8c10341c489d63d08c6
#
_cell.length_a   1.000
_cell.length_b   1.000
_cell.length_c   1.000
_cell.angle_alpha   90.00
_cell.angle_beta   90.00
_cell.angle_gamma   90.00
#
_symmetry.space_group_name_H-M   'P 1'
#
loop_
_entity.id
_entity.type
_entity.pdbx_description
1 polymer ?
#
loop_
_entity_poly.entity_id
_entity_poly.type
_entity_poly.pdbx_seq_one_letter_code
_entity_poly.pdbx_strand_id
1 'polypeptide(L)' 'MIEKEDLLKVARTEMPFGRYRGVSLIDLPEEYLLWFVDRGFPTGKLGELMQLTLEIKINGLEGLVKPLKNDN' A
#
# COMPACT_ATOMS: atom_id res chain seq x y z
N MET A 1 -11.75 -10.81 -1.80
CA MET A 1 -12.50 -9.67 -1.22
C MET A 1 -11.60 -8.87 -0.30
N ILE A 2 -11.70 -7.55 -0.36
CA ILE A 2 -10.90 -6.68 0.50
C ILE A 2 -11.53 -6.58 1.88
N GLU A 3 -10.78 -6.94 2.90
CA GLU A 3 -11.24 -6.88 4.27
C GLU A 3 -10.84 -5.55 4.90
N LYS A 4 -11.62 -5.09 5.87
CA LYS A 4 -11.29 -3.88 6.62
C LYS A 4 -9.90 -3.99 7.25
N GLU A 5 -9.55 -5.18 7.71
CA GLU A 5 -8.25 -5.45 8.29
C GLU A 5 -7.12 -5.19 7.30
N ASP A 6 -7.33 -5.55 6.03
CA ASP A 6 -6.34 -5.29 4.99
C ASP A 6 -6.18 -3.81 4.72
N LEU A 7 -7.28 -3.06 4.78
CA LEU A 7 -7.22 -1.61 4.60
C LEU A 7 -6.44 -0.95 5.73
N LEU A 8 -6.64 -1.43 6.95
CA LEU A 8 -5.88 -0.94 8.09
C LEU A 8 -4.39 -1.21 7.91
N LYS A 9 -4.04 -2.39 7.41
CA LYS A 9 -2.64 -2.75 7.17
C LYS A 9 -2.03 -1.88 6.08
N VAL A 10 -2.76 -1.60 5.01
CA VAL A 10 -2.27 -0.71 3.96
C VAL A 10 -1.99 0.68 4.52
N ALA A 11 -2.84 1.17 5.41
CA ALA A 11 -2.69 2.49 6.00
C ALA A 11 -1.54 2.57 6.99
N ARG A 12 -1.27 1.49 7.72
CA ARG A 12 -0.35 1.50 8.86
C ARG A 12 0.97 0.77 8.66
N THR A 13 1.11 0.00 7.59
CA THR A 13 2.36 -0.68 7.29
C THR A 13 3.30 0.28 6.57
N GLU A 14 4.53 0.38 7.06
CA GLU A 14 5.56 1.20 6.43
C GLU A 14 6.41 0.36 5.50
N MET A 15 6.89 0.97 4.44
CA MET A 15 7.80 0.32 3.53
C MET A 15 9.09 -0.02 4.28
N PRO A 16 9.52 -1.29 4.28
CA PRO A 16 10.65 -1.70 5.12
C PRO A 16 12.02 -1.52 4.47
N PHE A 17 12.08 -1.12 3.20
CA PHE A 17 13.36 -1.00 2.51
C PHE A 17 13.27 0.01 1.37
N GLY A 18 14.42 0.32 0.81
CA GLY A 18 14.52 1.09 -0.41
C GLY A 18 14.30 2.58 -0.23
N ARG A 19 14.02 3.23 -1.35
CA ARG A 19 13.88 4.68 -1.42
C ARG A 19 12.80 5.25 -0.51
N TYR A 20 11.73 4.49 -0.32
CA TYR A 20 10.58 4.95 0.46
C TYR A 20 10.48 4.28 1.82
N ARG A 21 11.62 3.81 2.34
CA ARG A 21 11.64 3.20 3.67
C ARG A 21 11.01 4.13 4.70
N GLY A 22 10.10 3.59 5.51
CA GLY A 22 9.42 4.34 6.56
C GLY A 22 8.16 5.05 6.11
N VAL A 23 7.86 5.04 4.80
CA VAL A 23 6.65 5.66 4.27
C VAL A 23 5.52 4.65 4.31
N SER A 24 4.35 5.07 4.79
CA SER A 24 3.17 4.21 4.80
C SER A 24 2.83 3.77 3.38
N LEU A 25 2.40 2.52 3.21
CA LEU A 25 2.09 1.98 1.88
C LEU A 25 1.10 2.86 1.12
N ILE A 26 0.09 3.38 1.81
CA ILE A 26 -0.91 4.22 1.12
C ILE A 26 -0.33 5.53 0.61
N ASP A 27 0.78 5.97 1.16
CA ASP A 27 1.44 7.21 0.74
C ASP A 27 2.49 7.00 -0.34
N LEU A 28 2.74 5.75 -0.75
CA LEU A 28 3.70 5.49 -1.83
C LEU A 28 3.16 6.04 -3.16
N PRO A 29 4.05 6.63 -3.98
CA PRO A 29 3.61 7.09 -5.30
C PRO A 29 3.12 5.92 -6.15
N GLU A 30 2.09 6.17 -6.95
CA GLU A 30 1.55 5.15 -7.84
C GLU A 30 2.62 4.63 -8.81
N GLU A 31 3.45 5.52 -9.35
CA GLU A 31 4.52 5.11 -10.28
C GLU A 31 5.52 4.16 -9.65
N TYR A 32 5.79 4.33 -8.36
CA TYR A 32 6.69 3.42 -7.65
C TYR A 32 6.07 2.02 -7.59
N LEU A 33 4.77 1.94 -7.31
CA LEU A 33 4.07 0.66 -7.27
C LEU A 33 3.97 0.03 -8.65
N LEU A 34 3.75 0.85 -9.70
CA LEU A 34 3.69 0.36 -11.07
C LEU A 34 5.02 -0.24 -11.51
N TRP A 35 6.13 0.27 -11.00
CA TRP A 35 7.45 -0.27 -11.30
C TRP A 35 7.52 -1.76 -10.94
N PHE A 36 6.89 -2.16 -9.83
CA PHE A 36 6.88 -3.55 -9.40
C PHE A 36 5.99 -4.45 -10.26
N VAL A 37 5.04 -3.89 -10.99
CA VAL A 37 4.16 -4.70 -11.84
C VAL A 37 4.98 -5.48 -12.86
N ASP A 38 5.98 -4.82 -13.47
CA ASP A 38 6.82 -5.47 -14.48
C ASP A 38 7.90 -6.34 -13.86
N ARG A 39 8.40 -5.96 -12.69
CA ARG A 39 9.55 -6.64 -12.08
C ARG A 39 9.19 -7.66 -11.02
N GLY A 40 7.93 -7.66 -10.61
CA GLY A 40 7.46 -8.56 -9.56
C GLY A 40 7.49 -7.89 -8.21
N PHE A 41 6.39 -8.06 -7.48
CA PHE A 41 6.31 -7.56 -6.11
C PHE A 41 7.08 -8.48 -5.18
N PRO A 42 7.51 -7.98 -4.01
CA PRO A 42 8.13 -8.85 -3.01
C PRO A 42 7.18 -10.01 -2.68
N THR A 43 7.76 -11.15 -2.34
CA THR A 43 6.94 -12.30 -1.96
C THR A 43 6.36 -12.08 -0.56
N GLY A 44 5.26 -12.77 -0.27
CA GLY A 44 4.64 -12.74 1.04
C GLY A 44 3.67 -11.58 1.23
N LYS A 45 3.38 -11.31 2.49
CA LYS A 45 2.32 -10.37 2.86
C LYS A 45 2.61 -8.95 2.38
N LEU A 46 3.86 -8.52 2.42
CA LEU A 46 4.22 -7.18 1.96
C LEU A 46 3.82 -6.98 0.50
N GLY A 47 4.17 -7.94 -0.36
CA GLY A 47 3.82 -7.84 -1.77
C GLY A 47 2.31 -7.82 -1.99
N GLU A 48 1.58 -8.61 -1.23
CA GLU A 48 0.11 -8.61 -1.31
C GLU A 48 -0.46 -7.25 -0.94
N LEU A 49 0.06 -6.65 0.13
CA LEU A 49 -0.39 -5.34 0.56
C LEU A 49 -0.02 -4.24 -0.44
N MET A 50 1.15 -4.36 -1.08
CA MET A 50 1.55 -3.40 -2.10
C MET A 50 0.65 -3.49 -3.32
N GLN A 51 0.28 -4.69 -3.73
CA GLN A 51 -0.65 -4.88 -4.85
C GLN A 51 -2.02 -4.29 -4.53
N LEU A 52 -2.49 -4.52 -3.30
CA LEU A 52 -3.76 -3.96 -2.86
C LEU A 52 -3.69 -2.43 -2.84
N THR A 53 -2.57 -1.88 -2.37
CA THR A 53 -2.36 -0.44 -2.36
C THR A 53 -2.48 0.15 -3.77
N LEU A 54 -1.85 -0.51 -4.74
CA LEU A 54 -1.92 -0.05 -6.12
C LEU A 54 -3.36 -0.08 -6.64
N GLU A 55 -4.08 -1.15 -6.35
CA GLU A 55 -5.47 -1.27 -6.75
C GLU A 55 -6.33 -0.16 -6.16
N ILE A 56 -6.12 0.16 -4.89
CA ILE A 56 -6.82 1.24 -4.22
C ILE A 56 -6.54 2.58 -4.91
N LYS A 57 -5.29 2.83 -5.26
CA LYS A 57 -4.90 4.08 -5.93
C LYS A 57 -5.48 4.18 -7.33
N ILE A 58 -5.43 3.09 -8.10
CA ILE A 58 -5.97 3.08 -9.45
C ILE A 58 -7.46 3.38 -9.45
N ASN A 59 -8.17 2.93 -8.44
CA ASN A 59 -9.60 3.17 -8.31
C ASN A 59 -9.95 4.48 -7.61
N GLY A 60 -8.93 5.26 -7.24
CA GLY A 60 -9.17 6.56 -6.62
C GLY A 60 -9.75 6.49 -5.22
N LEU A 61 -9.45 5.42 -4.50
CA LEU A 61 -10.05 5.17 -3.18
C LEU A 61 -9.12 5.49 -2.01
N GLU A 62 -8.01 6.19 -2.25
CA GLU A 62 -7.07 6.53 -1.18
C GLU A 62 -7.74 7.30 -0.05
N GLY A 63 -8.73 8.12 -0.37
CA GLY A 63 -9.43 8.90 0.64
C GLY A 63 -10.16 8.08 1.68
N LEU A 64 -10.47 6.82 1.36
CA LEU A 64 -11.09 5.91 2.31
C LEU A 64 -10.06 5.27 3.25
N VAL A 65 -8.82 5.22 2.82
CA VAL A 65 -7.76 4.52 3.55
C VAL A 65 -6.91 5.47 4.39
N LYS A 66 -6.57 6.64 3.87
CA LYS A 66 -5.70 7.58 4.58
C LYS A 66 -6.15 7.92 5.99
N PRO A 67 -7.46 8.13 6.25
CA PRO A 67 -7.90 8.40 7.63
C PRO A 67 -7.60 7.27 8.60
N LEU A 68 -7.37 6.05 8.10
CA LEU A 68 -7.12 4.89 8.95
C LEU A 68 -5.68 4.84 9.48
N LYS A 69 -4.83 5.78 9.06
CA LYS A 69 -3.43 5.82 9.51
C LYS A 69 -3.32 6.10 10.99
N ASN A 70 -4.30 6.79 11.57
CA ASN A 70 -4.32 7.15 12.98
C ASN A 70 -5.37 6.37 13.73
N ASP A 71 -5.09 6.09 15.00
CA ASP A 71 -6.02 5.37 15.87
C ASP A 71 -7.10 6.26 16.45
N ASN A 72 -6.97 7.54 16.30
CA ASN A 72 -7.92 8.48 16.88
C ASN A 72 -9.09 8.75 15.97
#